data_9b9f6f62e630b0022a040cdfe9a42b42
#
_entry.id   9b9f6f62e630b0022a040cdfe9a42b42
#
_cell.length_a   1.000
_cell.length_b   1.000
_cell.length_c   1.000
_cell.angle_alpha   90.00
_cell.angle_beta   90.00
_cell.angle_gamma   90.00
#
_symmetry.space_group_name_H-M   'P 1'
#
loop_
_entity.id
_entity.type
_entity.pdbx_description
1 polymer ?
#
loop_
_entity_poly.entity_id
_entity_poly.type
_entity_poly.pdbx_seq_one_letter_code
_entity_poly.pdbx_strand_id
1 'polypeptide(L)'
;MLTRDIVEVEKRTENVVNTFNRLLEMGVIPVVNENDTVAVEEIEFGDNDTLSAIVATLVGADALILMSDIDGLYTANPHEDPNATLIRRVETIDDSILSIAGGAGSNRGTGGMITKIHAAQIACSKGIDMAIIQGENPDLLYDLMEGKEVGTHFVGGSIK
;
A
#
# COMPACT_ATOMS: atom_id res chain seq x y z
N MET A 1 2.93 0.13 -17.69
CA MET A 1 1.55 0.53 -17.36
C MET A 1 0.73 -0.73 -17.25
N LEU A 2 0.00 -0.90 -16.16
CA LEU A 2 -0.78 -2.09 -15.84
C LEU A 2 -2.28 -1.78 -15.87
N THR A 3 -3.10 -2.78 -16.19
CA THR A 3 -4.57 -2.73 -16.16
C THR A 3 -5.08 -3.88 -15.29
N ARG A 4 -6.24 -3.73 -14.68
CA ARG A 4 -6.81 -4.71 -13.71
C ARG A 4 -6.97 -6.11 -14.28
N ASP A 5 -7.23 -6.24 -15.57
CA ASP A 5 -7.38 -7.51 -16.27
C ASP A 5 -6.11 -8.41 -16.23
N ILE A 6 -4.96 -7.84 -15.81
CA ILE A 6 -3.72 -8.58 -15.58
C ILE A 6 -3.90 -9.60 -14.45
N VAL A 7 -4.69 -9.27 -13.42
CA VAL A 7 -4.93 -10.17 -12.28
C VAL A 7 -5.99 -11.23 -12.60
N GLU A 8 -6.85 -10.97 -13.57
CA GLU A 8 -7.98 -11.83 -13.92
C GLU A 8 -7.63 -12.89 -14.97
N VAL A 9 -6.54 -12.70 -15.73
CA VAL A 9 -6.11 -13.61 -16.80
C VAL A 9 -4.74 -14.20 -16.47
N GLU A 10 -4.69 -15.46 -16.03
CA GLU A 10 -3.50 -16.17 -15.58
C GLU A 10 -2.27 -15.99 -16.51
N LYS A 11 -2.47 -16.11 -17.83
CA LYS A 11 -1.39 -15.91 -18.81
C LYS A 11 -0.84 -14.47 -18.84
N ARG A 12 -1.66 -13.45 -18.55
CA ARG A 12 -1.21 -12.05 -18.48
C ARG A 12 -0.45 -11.80 -17.20
N THR A 13 -0.90 -12.35 -16.10
CA THR A 13 -0.21 -12.33 -14.81
C THR A 13 1.20 -12.93 -14.95
N GLU A 14 1.33 -14.11 -15.55
CA GLU A 14 2.62 -14.77 -15.78
C GLU A 14 3.57 -13.91 -16.62
N ASN A 15 3.09 -13.30 -17.71
CA ASN A 15 3.89 -12.41 -18.55
C ASN A 15 4.39 -11.17 -17.78
N VAL A 16 3.56 -10.60 -16.92
CA VAL A 16 3.93 -9.45 -16.07
C VAL A 16 4.99 -9.86 -15.06
N VAL A 17 4.78 -10.95 -14.34
CA VAL A 17 5.74 -11.49 -13.36
C VAL A 17 7.08 -11.77 -14.03
N ASN A 18 7.09 -12.45 -15.19
CA ASN A 18 8.31 -12.73 -15.94
C ASN A 18 9.03 -11.45 -16.37
N THR A 19 8.27 -10.41 -16.77
CA THR A 19 8.84 -9.12 -17.14
C THR A 19 9.50 -8.43 -15.95
N PHE A 20 8.84 -8.40 -14.79
CA PHE A 20 9.41 -7.83 -13.57
C PHE A 20 10.68 -8.57 -13.14
N ASN A 21 10.61 -9.90 -13.07
CA ASN A 21 11.76 -10.71 -12.68
C ASN A 21 12.96 -10.44 -13.60
N ARG A 22 12.72 -10.38 -14.91
CA ARG A 22 13.78 -10.10 -15.87
C ARG A 22 14.39 -8.71 -15.70
N LEU A 23 13.58 -7.67 -15.44
CA LEU A 23 14.07 -6.33 -15.17
C LEU A 23 14.93 -6.28 -13.90
N LEU A 24 14.45 -6.91 -12.82
CA LEU A 24 15.16 -7.00 -11.55
C LEU A 24 16.51 -7.75 -11.68
N GLU A 25 16.53 -8.88 -12.39
CA GLU A 25 17.77 -9.63 -12.70
C GLU A 25 18.81 -8.76 -13.47
N MET A 26 18.32 -7.84 -14.30
CA MET A 26 19.18 -6.90 -15.03
C MET A 26 19.61 -5.69 -14.19
N GLY A 27 19.19 -5.59 -12.92
CA GLY A 27 19.46 -4.44 -12.05
C GLY A 27 18.67 -3.18 -12.43
N VAL A 28 17.56 -3.34 -13.16
CA VAL A 28 16.69 -2.23 -13.55
C VAL A 28 15.58 -2.06 -12.51
N ILE A 29 15.34 -0.82 -12.10
CA ILE A 29 14.23 -0.46 -11.20
C ILE A 29 12.98 -0.20 -12.05
N PRO A 30 11.93 -1.06 -11.98
CA PRO A 30 10.69 -0.84 -12.71
C PRO A 30 9.90 0.33 -12.08
N VAL A 31 9.47 1.28 -12.91
CA VAL A 31 8.51 2.32 -12.51
C VAL A 31 7.14 1.97 -13.10
N VAL A 32 6.16 1.80 -12.23
CA VAL A 32 4.84 1.29 -12.57
C VAL A 32 3.77 2.34 -12.33
N ASN A 33 2.82 2.45 -13.25
CA ASN A 33 1.58 3.20 -13.07
C ASN A 33 0.44 2.51 -13.82
N GLU A 34 -0.80 2.87 -13.50
CA GLU A 34 -1.97 2.41 -14.24
C GLU A 34 -1.98 2.95 -15.67
N ASN A 35 -2.58 2.20 -16.59
CA ASN A 35 -2.74 2.62 -17.98
C ASN A 35 -4.08 3.33 -18.19
N ASP A 36 -4.17 4.58 -17.74
CA ASP A 36 -5.38 5.41 -17.81
C ASP A 36 -5.94 5.58 -19.24
N THR A 37 -5.08 5.44 -20.28
CA THR A 37 -5.49 5.64 -21.68
C THR A 37 -6.31 4.47 -22.26
N VAL A 38 -6.27 3.31 -21.64
CA VAL A 38 -7.01 2.10 -22.07
C VAL A 38 -7.87 1.53 -20.94
N ALA A 39 -7.86 2.15 -19.78
CA ALA A 39 -8.75 1.80 -18.68
C ALA A 39 -10.18 2.21 -19.08
N VAL A 40 -11.12 1.26 -19.06
CA VAL A 40 -12.55 1.52 -19.12
C VAL A 40 -12.99 1.71 -17.66
N GLU A 41 -13.91 2.63 -17.39
CA GLU A 41 -14.36 3.01 -16.02
C GLU A 41 -14.67 1.81 -15.09
N GLU A 42 -14.95 0.65 -15.65
CA GLU A 42 -15.21 -0.61 -14.92
C GLU A 42 -13.94 -1.40 -14.56
N ILE A 43 -12.74 -0.97 -15.01
CA ILE A 43 -11.47 -1.74 -14.94
C ILE A 43 -10.35 -0.95 -14.26
N GLU A 44 -10.64 0.18 -13.62
CA GLU A 44 -9.65 0.96 -12.88
C GLU A 44 -9.34 0.30 -11.53
N PHE A 45 -8.06 0.33 -11.11
CA PHE A 45 -7.67 -0.07 -9.75
C PHE A 45 -8.24 0.88 -8.69
N GLY A 46 -8.65 2.08 -9.10
CA GLY A 46 -9.27 3.09 -8.27
C GLY A 46 -8.28 3.94 -7.48
N ASP A 47 -7.09 3.42 -7.17
CA ASP A 47 -6.04 4.15 -6.45
C ASP A 47 -4.66 3.46 -6.58
N ASN A 48 -3.60 4.25 -6.43
CA ASN A 48 -2.21 3.77 -6.50
C ASN A 48 -1.80 2.93 -5.28
N ASP A 49 -2.48 3.06 -4.15
CA ASP A 49 -2.20 2.26 -2.95
C ASP A 49 -2.53 0.79 -3.25
N THR A 50 -3.73 0.54 -3.78
CA THR A 50 -4.17 -0.81 -4.21
C THR A 50 -3.27 -1.36 -5.32
N LEU A 51 -2.95 -0.55 -6.34
CA LEU A 51 -2.04 -0.96 -7.42
C LEU A 51 -0.68 -1.41 -6.86
N SER A 52 -0.11 -0.64 -5.93
CA SER A 52 1.19 -0.95 -5.33
C SER A 52 1.18 -2.27 -4.56
N ALA A 53 0.11 -2.55 -3.81
CA ALA A 53 -0.05 -3.80 -3.07
C ALA A 53 -0.19 -5.02 -4.00
N ILE A 54 -0.90 -4.87 -5.12
CA ILE A 54 -1.00 -5.92 -6.14
C ILE A 54 0.36 -6.17 -6.78
N VAL A 55 1.10 -5.11 -7.16
CA VAL A 55 2.44 -5.25 -7.73
C VAL A 55 3.38 -5.93 -6.74
N ALA A 56 3.39 -5.51 -5.47
CA ALA A 56 4.19 -6.14 -4.42
C ALA A 56 3.91 -7.65 -4.32
N THR A 57 2.63 -8.04 -4.39
CA THR A 57 2.22 -9.45 -4.39
C THR A 57 2.73 -10.20 -5.64
N LEU A 58 2.63 -9.58 -6.81
CA LEU A 58 3.04 -10.21 -8.08
C LEU A 58 4.55 -10.45 -8.16
N VAL A 59 5.35 -9.55 -7.61
CA VAL A 59 6.82 -9.66 -7.62
C VAL A 59 7.37 -10.43 -6.42
N GLY A 60 6.51 -10.83 -5.46
CA GLY A 60 6.93 -11.48 -4.22
C GLY A 60 7.83 -10.58 -3.37
N ALA A 61 7.44 -9.34 -3.19
CA ALA A 61 8.20 -8.38 -2.40
C ALA A 61 8.28 -8.79 -0.92
N ASP A 62 9.38 -8.43 -0.25
CA ASP A 62 9.53 -8.62 1.19
C ASP A 62 8.78 -7.55 1.99
N ALA A 63 8.69 -6.35 1.44
CA ALA A 63 8.00 -5.22 2.06
C ALA A 63 7.36 -4.29 1.01
N LEU A 64 6.27 -3.62 1.42
CA LEU A 64 5.62 -2.53 0.69
C LEU A 64 5.72 -1.25 1.53
N ILE A 65 6.21 -0.17 0.94
CA ILE A 65 6.31 1.12 1.63
C ILE A 65 5.44 2.14 0.89
N LEU A 66 4.41 2.65 1.57
CA LEU A 66 3.59 3.75 1.08
C LEU A 66 4.14 5.07 1.61
N MET A 67 4.66 5.89 0.71
CA MET A 67 5.04 7.27 1.00
C MET A 67 3.85 8.18 0.73
N SER A 68 3.34 8.85 1.77
CA SER A 68 2.08 9.60 1.74
C SER A 68 2.26 11.03 2.26
N ASP A 69 1.22 11.84 2.10
CA ASP A 69 1.07 13.15 2.73
C ASP A 69 0.83 13.10 4.24
N ILE A 70 0.55 11.91 4.77
CA ILE A 70 0.44 11.64 6.21
C ILE A 70 1.57 10.72 6.67
N ASP A 71 1.94 10.84 7.93
CA ASP A 71 3.06 10.11 8.53
C ASP A 71 2.68 8.72 9.07
N GLY A 72 1.39 8.33 9.00
CA GLY A 72 0.92 7.01 9.40
C GLY A 72 -0.54 6.97 9.82
N LEU A 73 -0.96 5.87 10.46
CA LEU A 73 -2.30 5.66 11.01
C LEU A 73 -2.38 6.21 12.42
N TYR A 74 -3.39 7.05 12.68
CA TYR A 74 -3.69 7.60 14.00
C TYR A 74 -4.92 6.95 14.62
N THR A 75 -5.03 7.01 15.95
CA THR A 75 -6.19 6.51 16.70
C THR A 75 -7.49 7.26 16.40
N ALA A 76 -7.40 8.49 15.88
CA ALA A 76 -8.47 9.34 15.39
C ALA A 76 -7.91 10.33 14.38
N ASN A 77 -8.75 11.13 13.72
CA ASN A 77 -8.28 12.18 12.82
C ASN A 77 -7.49 13.26 13.60
N PRO A 78 -6.17 13.42 13.39
CA PRO A 78 -5.35 14.36 14.15
C PRO A 78 -5.71 15.83 13.89
N HIS A 79 -6.45 16.14 12.82
CA HIS A 79 -6.96 17.48 12.55
C HIS A 79 -8.23 17.82 13.37
N GLU A 80 -8.92 16.83 13.88
CA GLU A 80 -10.19 16.96 14.60
C GLU A 80 -10.06 16.64 16.09
N ASP A 81 -9.18 15.68 16.44
CA ASP A 81 -8.92 15.26 17.81
C ASP A 81 -7.45 15.53 18.20
N PRO A 82 -7.19 16.51 19.08
CA PRO A 82 -5.83 16.79 19.55
C PRO A 82 -5.21 15.68 20.40
N ASN A 83 -6.01 14.68 20.84
CA ASN A 83 -5.52 13.51 21.57
C ASN A 83 -5.22 12.33 20.65
N ALA A 84 -5.41 12.48 19.33
CA ALA A 84 -5.06 11.45 18.37
C ALA A 84 -3.55 11.11 18.48
N THR A 85 -3.24 9.82 18.60
CA THR A 85 -1.88 9.31 18.70
C THR A 85 -1.55 8.43 17.54
N LEU A 86 -0.31 8.52 17.04
CA LEU A 86 0.17 7.69 15.95
C LEU A 86 0.31 6.24 16.42
N ILE A 87 -0.30 5.33 15.68
CA ILE A 87 -0.19 3.87 15.88
C ILE A 87 1.09 3.42 15.18
N ARG A 88 2.11 3.08 15.96
CA ARG A 88 3.42 2.68 15.42
C ARG A 88 3.40 1.30 14.76
N ARG A 89 2.60 0.37 15.31
CA ARG A 89 2.59 -1.02 14.86
C ARG A 89 1.18 -1.60 14.90
N VAL A 90 0.82 -2.29 13.83
CA VAL A 90 -0.45 -3.01 13.67
C VAL A 90 -0.12 -4.49 13.46
N GLU A 91 -0.40 -5.30 14.49
CA GLU A 91 -0.17 -6.76 14.44
C GLU A 91 -1.30 -7.49 13.73
N THR A 92 -2.50 -6.92 13.73
CA THR A 92 -3.69 -7.52 13.09
C THR A 92 -4.58 -6.40 12.56
N ILE A 93 -4.99 -6.53 11.31
CA ILE A 93 -5.95 -5.61 10.69
C ILE A 93 -7.35 -6.16 10.95
N ASP A 94 -7.98 -5.70 12.02
CA ASP A 94 -9.33 -6.07 12.45
C ASP A 94 -10.35 -4.95 12.19
N ASP A 95 -11.60 -5.18 12.60
CA ASP A 95 -12.69 -4.20 12.46
C ASP A 95 -12.39 -2.87 13.16
N SER A 96 -11.59 -2.87 14.23
CA SER A 96 -11.22 -1.64 14.93
C SER A 96 -10.31 -0.76 14.09
N ILE A 97 -9.32 -1.34 13.42
CA ILE A 97 -8.42 -0.65 12.48
C ILE A 97 -9.20 -0.13 11.26
N LEU A 98 -10.12 -0.94 10.72
CA LEU A 98 -10.99 -0.52 9.61
C LEU A 98 -11.91 0.64 10.01
N SER A 99 -12.45 0.62 11.23
CA SER A 99 -13.31 1.69 11.75
C SER A 99 -12.54 3.01 11.92
N ILE A 100 -11.30 2.97 12.40
CA ILE A 100 -10.43 4.13 12.52
C ILE A 100 -10.14 4.73 11.14
N ALA A 101 -9.84 3.90 10.15
CA ALA A 101 -9.50 4.32 8.79
C ALA A 101 -10.71 4.89 8.02
N GLY A 102 -11.91 4.34 8.27
CA GLY A 102 -13.17 4.74 7.63
C GLY A 102 -13.94 5.84 8.34
N GLY A 103 -13.38 6.51 9.36
CA GLY A 103 -14.05 7.47 10.25
C GLY A 103 -14.95 8.48 9.55
N ALA A 104 -16.01 8.90 10.23
CA ALA A 104 -17.06 9.80 9.76
C ALA A 104 -16.47 11.15 9.30
N GLY A 105 -16.23 11.32 8.01
CA GLY A 105 -15.70 12.55 7.43
C GLY A 105 -14.88 12.38 6.15
N SER A 106 -14.52 11.16 5.78
CA SER A 106 -13.71 10.90 4.57
C SER A 106 -14.50 11.01 3.24
N ASN A 107 -15.32 12.05 3.12
CA ASN A 107 -16.10 12.35 1.89
C ASN A 107 -15.29 13.10 0.83
N ARG A 108 -13.95 13.09 0.88
CA ARG A 108 -13.12 13.76 -0.13
C ARG A 108 -11.91 12.92 -0.53
N GLY A 109 -12.05 12.31 -1.70
CA GLY A 109 -10.92 11.79 -2.48
C GLY A 109 -10.81 10.27 -2.50
N THR A 110 -10.46 9.78 -3.67
CA THR A 110 -10.15 8.39 -4.02
C THR A 110 -8.78 7.95 -3.47
N GLY A 111 -8.36 8.35 -2.27
CA GLY A 111 -7.01 8.09 -1.76
C GLY A 111 -6.85 8.34 -0.27
N GLY A 112 -7.88 8.09 0.53
CA GLY A 112 -7.83 8.28 1.98
C GLY A 112 -7.12 7.15 2.75
N MET A 113 -7.12 7.23 4.09
CA MET A 113 -6.55 6.17 4.96
C MET A 113 -7.13 4.78 4.65
N ILE A 114 -8.39 4.71 4.27
CA ILE A 114 -9.08 3.45 3.96
C ILE A 114 -8.42 2.69 2.79
N THR A 115 -7.95 3.40 1.73
CA THR A 115 -7.26 2.77 0.60
C THR A 115 -5.91 2.19 1.04
N LYS A 116 -5.21 2.87 1.95
CA LYS A 116 -3.95 2.40 2.53
C LYS A 116 -4.15 1.16 3.40
N ILE A 117 -5.24 1.10 4.17
CA ILE A 117 -5.58 -0.10 4.95
C ILE A 117 -5.97 -1.26 4.03
N HIS A 118 -6.70 -1.00 2.93
CA HIS A 118 -6.97 -2.05 1.93
C HIS A 118 -5.68 -2.56 1.28
N ALA A 119 -4.75 -1.67 0.95
CA ALA A 119 -3.43 -2.07 0.46
C ALA A 119 -2.67 -2.93 1.48
N ALA A 120 -2.73 -2.55 2.78
CA ALA A 120 -2.15 -3.34 3.86
C ALA A 120 -2.81 -4.73 3.97
N GLN A 121 -4.14 -4.84 3.84
CA GLN A 121 -4.84 -6.13 3.82
C GLN A 121 -4.32 -7.02 2.69
N ILE A 122 -4.18 -6.48 1.48
CA ILE A 122 -3.68 -7.23 0.31
C ILE A 122 -2.25 -7.73 0.57
N ALA A 123 -1.34 -6.83 0.94
CA ALA A 123 0.07 -7.15 1.16
C ALA A 123 0.25 -8.14 2.33
N CYS A 124 -0.31 -7.83 3.50
CA CYS A 124 -0.17 -8.66 4.70
C CYS A 124 -0.81 -10.04 4.55
N SER A 125 -1.89 -10.20 3.75
CA SER A 125 -2.48 -11.52 3.44
C SER A 125 -1.50 -12.45 2.72
N LYS A 126 -0.48 -11.90 2.07
CA LYS A 126 0.56 -12.63 1.37
C LYS A 126 1.88 -12.72 2.15
N GLY A 127 1.86 -12.29 3.42
CA GLY A 127 3.04 -12.29 4.27
C GLY A 127 4.01 -11.14 4.00
N ILE A 128 3.58 -10.13 3.26
CA ILE A 128 4.39 -8.94 2.93
C ILE A 128 4.17 -7.90 4.02
N ASP A 129 5.23 -7.48 4.69
CA ASP A 129 5.19 -6.36 5.63
C ASP A 129 4.84 -5.06 4.89
N MET A 130 4.08 -4.17 5.53
CA MET A 130 3.79 -2.87 4.94
C MET A 130 4.06 -1.73 5.92
N ALA A 131 4.56 -0.61 5.40
CA ALA A 131 4.73 0.61 6.17
C ALA A 131 4.07 1.81 5.48
N ILE A 132 3.48 2.71 6.27
CA ILE A 132 3.04 4.04 5.84
C ILE A 132 3.98 5.05 6.48
N ILE A 133 4.65 5.88 5.67
CA ILE A 133 5.58 6.91 6.13
C ILE A 133 5.31 8.25 5.44
N GLN A 134 5.79 9.34 6.02
CA GLN A 134 5.71 10.66 5.43
C GLN A 134 6.56 10.76 4.15
N GLY A 135 5.92 11.15 3.03
CA GLY A 135 6.54 11.21 1.71
C GLY A 135 7.34 12.49 1.42
N GLU A 136 7.13 13.56 2.20
CA GLU A 136 7.88 14.82 2.03
C GLU A 136 9.37 14.67 2.40
N ASN A 137 9.69 13.71 3.27
CA ASN A 137 11.05 13.40 3.68
C ASN A 137 11.47 12.00 3.21
N PRO A 138 12.10 11.86 2.05
CA PRO A 138 12.52 10.56 1.53
C PRO A 138 13.63 9.89 2.35
N ASP A 139 14.34 10.62 3.20
CA ASP A 139 15.37 10.05 4.07
C ASP A 139 14.79 9.10 5.12
N LEU A 140 13.48 9.18 5.40
CA LEU A 140 12.77 8.22 6.25
C LEU A 140 12.84 6.78 5.71
N LEU A 141 13.08 6.57 4.42
CA LEU A 141 13.33 5.24 3.87
C LEU A 141 14.60 4.61 4.47
N TYR A 142 15.66 5.38 4.65
CA TYR A 142 16.90 4.89 5.29
C TYR A 142 16.64 4.56 6.76
N ASP A 143 15.92 5.43 7.47
CA ASP A 143 15.56 5.20 8.87
C ASP A 143 14.74 3.92 9.03
N LEU A 144 13.75 3.71 8.15
CA LEU A 144 12.94 2.49 8.14
C LEU A 144 13.80 1.23 7.87
N MET A 145 14.71 1.29 6.89
CA MET A 145 15.60 0.17 6.54
C MET A 145 16.64 -0.13 7.64
N GLU A 146 16.98 0.86 8.47
CA GLU A 146 17.81 0.69 9.66
C GLU A 146 17.02 0.14 10.87
N GLY A 147 15.71 -0.08 10.72
CA GLY A 147 14.84 -0.62 11.78
C GLY A 147 14.39 0.43 12.80
N LYS A 148 14.50 1.72 12.48
CA LYS A 148 13.95 2.79 13.33
C LYS A 148 12.42 2.82 13.24
N GLU A 149 11.77 3.22 14.32
CA GLU A 149 10.32 3.37 14.37
C GLU A 149 9.86 4.64 13.64
N VAL A 150 9.59 4.53 12.35
CA VAL A 150 9.03 5.60 11.52
C VAL A 150 7.66 5.19 10.98
N GLY A 151 6.69 6.12 11.03
CA GLY A 151 5.36 5.87 10.50
C GLY A 151 4.57 4.80 11.23
N THR A 152 3.74 4.07 10.49
CA THR A 152 2.97 2.90 10.94
C THR A 152 3.41 1.65 10.19
N HIS A 153 3.78 0.60 10.93
CA HIS A 153 4.16 -0.70 10.39
C HIS A 153 3.03 -1.73 10.56
N PHE A 154 2.65 -2.39 9.47
CA PHE A 154 1.68 -3.50 9.43
C PHE A 154 2.45 -4.81 9.22
N VAL A 155 2.21 -5.79 10.07
CA VAL A 155 2.95 -7.06 10.07
C VAL A 155 2.37 -8.03 9.05
N GLY A 156 3.20 -8.56 8.17
CA GLY A 156 2.82 -9.56 7.19
C GLY A 156 2.30 -10.85 7.83
N GLY A 157 1.27 -11.46 7.22
CA GLY A 157 0.64 -12.67 7.76
C GLY A 157 -0.41 -12.44 8.86
N SER A 158 -0.72 -11.19 9.20
CA SER A 158 -1.52 -10.78 10.37
C SER A 158 -3.01 -10.52 10.05
N ILE A 159 -3.60 -11.18 9.07
CA ILE A 159 -5.03 -11.08 8.80
C ILE A 159 -5.74 -12.25 9.47
N LYS A 160 -6.74 -11.93 10.30
CA LYS A 160 -7.68 -12.89 10.88
C LYS A 160 -9.04 -12.71 10.23
#